data_0832a8f371cc1d59c13b208baa8ff717
#
_entry.id   0832a8f371cc1d59c13b208baa8ff717
#
_cell.length_a   1.000
_cell.length_b   1.000
_cell.length_c   1.000
_cell.angle_alpha   90.00
_cell.angle_beta   90.00
_cell.angle_gamma   90.00
#
_symmetry.space_group_name_H-M   'P 1'
#
loop_
_entity.id
_entity.type
_entity.pdbx_description
1 polymer ?
#
loop_
_entity_poly.entity_id
_entity_poly.type
_entity_poly.pdbx_seq_one_letter_code
_entity_poly.pdbx_strand_id
1 'polypeptide(L)'
;MVKLEPFEVDHWILTRDIGPKYNLAHSYSLPVTINDLKSLSENAATGDDLLASVQSMPMNYGPSFTGLEQLRDNIVNLYSDESSITISSDKILTTPGASLANFIVLFALVGPGDHVIVQYPTYQQLYSLPTSLGAEVSLWKAKENDNWNLDIEELERLIQPNTKMIVLNNPQNPTGAIIPRSRLEKIIQIAKSHSIKVFSDEVYRPSFHSIAPEDPDYPPSALSFGYENTVVTSSLSKAYALAGIRIGWIASHSKSILDLCINARSYALITASQVDEQIASLALSPSCVRNLVKRNTILAKNNLHIVQRFIDEFSSSCQWVKPVAGPIGFIRFTRSGHPIDDVEFCTRLLEKKGVLLVPGRKCFGDGKNFSGYVRLGFGGDTEVLRAALDALREFMREDYESLPFAN
;
A
#
# COMPACT_ATOMS: atom_id res chain seq x y z
N MET A 1 21.43 14.32 -14.71
CA MET A 1 20.60 13.30 -15.40
C MET A 1 19.85 12.54 -14.32
N VAL A 2 18.52 12.59 -14.32
CA VAL A 2 17.69 11.80 -13.37
C VAL A 2 17.91 10.33 -13.69
N LYS A 3 18.43 9.57 -12.74
CA LYS A 3 18.56 8.10 -12.85
C LYS A 3 17.65 7.47 -11.81
N LEU A 4 16.67 6.69 -12.26
CA LEU A 4 15.89 5.80 -11.41
C LEU A 4 16.64 4.48 -11.26
N GLU A 5 16.75 4.00 -10.03
CA GLU A 5 17.21 2.65 -9.74
C GLU A 5 16.19 1.61 -10.20
N PRO A 6 16.61 0.36 -10.48
CA PRO A 6 15.67 -0.72 -10.77
C PRO A 6 14.63 -0.84 -9.66
N PHE A 7 13.36 -0.98 -10.05
CA PHE A 7 12.28 -1.18 -9.10
C PHE A 7 12.24 -2.65 -8.66
N GLU A 8 12.94 -2.96 -7.58
CA GLU A 8 13.32 -4.33 -7.22
C GLU A 8 12.12 -5.26 -6.98
N VAL A 9 11.04 -4.78 -6.34
CA VAL A 9 9.83 -5.58 -6.10
C VAL A 9 9.16 -5.97 -7.42
N ASP A 10 8.95 -4.99 -8.31
CA ASP A 10 8.27 -5.23 -9.57
C ASP A 10 9.16 -6.04 -10.52
N HIS A 11 10.46 -5.74 -10.55
CA HIS A 11 11.43 -6.53 -11.33
C HIS A 11 11.48 -8.00 -10.84
N TRP A 12 11.49 -8.23 -9.52
CA TRP A 12 11.45 -9.57 -8.94
C TRP A 12 10.20 -10.34 -9.36
N ILE A 13 9.03 -9.72 -9.25
CA ILE A 13 7.75 -10.35 -9.60
C ILE A 13 7.66 -10.58 -11.10
N LEU A 14 7.85 -9.54 -11.93
CA LEU A 14 7.68 -9.62 -13.38
C LEU A 14 8.61 -10.64 -14.05
N THR A 15 9.84 -10.78 -13.56
CA THR A 15 10.80 -11.75 -14.11
C THR A 15 10.52 -13.20 -13.69
N ARG A 16 9.64 -13.42 -12.71
CA ARG A 16 9.34 -14.73 -12.11
C ARG A 16 7.86 -15.10 -12.16
N ASP A 17 6.98 -14.21 -12.61
CA ASP A 17 5.53 -14.46 -12.72
C ASP A 17 5.16 -15.33 -13.93
N ILE A 18 6.15 -15.87 -14.64
CA ILE A 18 5.92 -16.79 -15.74
C ILE A 18 5.73 -18.20 -15.15
N GLY A 19 4.49 -18.46 -14.69
CA GLY A 19 4.02 -19.79 -14.30
C GLY A 19 4.35 -20.28 -12.91
N PRO A 20 4.41 -19.45 -11.83
CA PRO A 20 4.43 -20.00 -10.50
C PRO A 20 3.13 -20.81 -10.28
N LYS A 21 3.25 -21.97 -9.66
CA LYS A 21 2.08 -22.77 -9.30
C LYS A 21 1.22 -22.03 -8.28
N TYR A 22 1.88 -21.31 -7.38
CA TYR A 22 1.26 -20.53 -6.31
C TYR A 22 1.92 -19.15 -6.21
N ASN A 23 1.18 -18.10 -6.52
CA ASN A 23 1.69 -16.73 -6.42
C ASN A 23 1.25 -16.07 -5.10
N LEU A 24 2.14 -16.03 -4.12
CA LEU A 24 1.97 -15.32 -2.85
C LEU A 24 2.81 -14.01 -2.79
N ALA A 25 3.35 -13.55 -3.93
CA ALA A 25 4.06 -12.28 -4.01
C ALA A 25 3.10 -11.07 -4.11
N HIS A 26 1.85 -11.30 -4.50
CA HIS A 26 0.86 -10.23 -4.61
C HIS A 26 0.49 -9.63 -3.26
N SER A 27 0.19 -8.33 -3.27
CA SER A 27 -0.12 -7.54 -2.07
C SER A 27 -1.50 -6.88 -2.14
N TYR A 28 -2.44 -7.50 -2.85
CA TYR A 28 -3.81 -7.04 -3.02
C TYR A 28 -4.81 -8.12 -2.57
N SER A 29 -6.03 -7.69 -2.28
CA SER A 29 -7.13 -8.61 -1.98
C SER A 29 -7.59 -9.35 -3.24
N LEU A 30 -8.15 -10.56 -3.06
CA LEU A 30 -8.69 -11.39 -4.15
C LEU A 30 -9.56 -10.54 -5.09
N PRO A 31 -9.16 -10.40 -6.37
CA PRO A 31 -9.87 -9.53 -7.32
C PRO A 31 -11.36 -9.83 -7.43
N VAL A 32 -12.13 -8.79 -7.71
CA VAL A 32 -13.57 -8.90 -7.99
C VAL A 32 -13.85 -8.60 -9.46
N THR A 33 -14.91 -9.22 -9.97
CA THR A 33 -15.47 -8.93 -11.29
C THR A 33 -16.57 -7.86 -11.20
N ILE A 34 -17.05 -7.35 -12.34
CA ILE A 34 -18.20 -6.45 -12.38
C ILE A 34 -19.46 -7.17 -11.84
N ASN A 35 -19.60 -8.48 -12.09
CA ASN A 35 -20.72 -9.25 -11.55
C ASN A 35 -20.64 -9.39 -10.02
N ASP A 36 -19.44 -9.51 -9.45
CA ASP A 36 -19.26 -9.50 -8.00
C ASP A 36 -19.67 -8.14 -7.41
N LEU A 37 -19.28 -7.01 -8.05
CA LEU A 37 -19.71 -5.67 -7.61
C LEU A 37 -21.22 -5.51 -7.63
N LYS A 38 -21.92 -6.04 -8.66
CA LYS A 38 -23.37 -6.07 -8.71
C LYS A 38 -23.96 -6.83 -7.51
N SER A 39 -23.40 -7.99 -7.21
CA SER A 39 -23.87 -8.85 -6.10
C SER A 39 -23.57 -8.24 -4.73
N LEU A 40 -22.54 -7.42 -4.61
CA LEU A 40 -22.16 -6.72 -3.38
C LEU A 40 -22.95 -5.43 -3.17
N SER A 41 -23.57 -4.89 -4.23
CA SER A 41 -24.39 -3.67 -4.15
C SER A 41 -25.76 -3.98 -3.55
N GLU A 42 -26.22 -3.13 -2.64
CA GLU A 42 -27.58 -3.19 -2.07
C GLU A 42 -28.67 -2.87 -3.11
N ASN A 43 -28.29 -2.24 -4.23
CA ASN A 43 -29.14 -1.93 -5.37
C ASN A 43 -28.79 -2.79 -6.59
N ALA A 44 -29.49 -3.87 -6.84
CA ALA A 44 -29.22 -4.77 -7.96
C ALA A 44 -29.30 -4.10 -9.36
N ALA A 45 -30.08 -3.03 -9.51
CA ALA A 45 -30.21 -2.26 -10.75
C ALA A 45 -28.92 -1.52 -11.16
N THR A 46 -28.06 -1.14 -10.22
CA THR A 46 -26.87 -0.30 -10.48
C THR A 46 -25.83 -0.92 -11.42
N GLY A 47 -25.80 -2.23 -11.52
CA GLY A 47 -24.83 -2.89 -12.41
C GLY A 47 -25.26 -2.94 -13.88
N ASP A 48 -26.54 -2.99 -14.17
CA ASP A 48 -27.07 -2.91 -15.54
C ASP A 48 -27.02 -1.47 -16.02
N ASP A 49 -27.23 -0.51 -15.12
CA ASP A 49 -27.03 0.93 -15.36
C ASP A 49 -25.57 1.26 -15.72
N LEU A 50 -24.59 0.56 -15.10
CA LEU A 50 -23.16 0.75 -15.43
C LEU A 50 -22.87 0.37 -16.88
N LEU A 51 -23.30 -0.80 -17.34
CA LEU A 51 -23.07 -1.25 -18.72
C LEU A 51 -23.77 -0.33 -19.72
N ALA A 52 -25.01 0.09 -19.44
CA ALA A 52 -25.74 1.04 -20.27
C ALA A 52 -25.05 2.41 -20.30
N SER A 53 -24.53 2.90 -19.17
CA SER A 53 -23.80 4.16 -19.11
C SER A 53 -22.51 4.13 -19.90
N VAL A 54 -21.75 3.04 -19.83
CA VAL A 54 -20.52 2.86 -20.61
C VAL A 54 -20.82 2.75 -22.11
N GLN A 55 -21.91 2.04 -22.50
CA GLN A 55 -22.30 1.91 -23.92
C GLN A 55 -22.72 3.23 -24.55
N SER A 56 -23.32 4.14 -23.79
CA SER A 56 -23.81 5.44 -24.27
C SER A 56 -22.83 6.59 -24.04
N MET A 57 -21.69 6.33 -23.41
CA MET A 57 -20.72 7.35 -23.00
C MET A 57 -19.90 7.84 -24.21
N PRO A 58 -19.82 9.16 -24.47
CA PRO A 58 -18.90 9.70 -25.45
C PRO A 58 -17.44 9.42 -25.05
N MET A 59 -16.65 8.82 -25.96
CA MET A 59 -15.24 8.46 -25.71
C MET A 59 -14.30 9.66 -25.93
N ASN A 60 -14.49 10.72 -25.13
CA ASN A 60 -13.61 11.88 -25.06
C ASN A 60 -12.87 11.94 -23.71
N TYR A 61 -12.30 13.08 -23.32
CA TYR A 61 -11.58 13.24 -22.05
C TYR A 61 -12.48 13.33 -20.81
N GLY A 62 -13.80 13.21 -20.96
CA GLY A 62 -14.75 13.29 -19.87
C GLY A 62 -15.18 14.71 -19.49
N PRO A 63 -16.12 14.83 -18.57
CA PRO A 63 -16.70 16.11 -18.16
C PRO A 63 -15.77 16.92 -17.26
N SER A 64 -14.73 16.33 -16.68
CA SER A 64 -13.82 16.98 -15.75
C SER A 64 -12.39 16.45 -15.87
N PHE A 65 -11.43 17.36 -15.97
CA PHE A 65 -10.01 17.00 -15.97
C PHE A 65 -9.50 16.51 -14.61
N THR A 66 -10.21 16.75 -13.52
CA THR A 66 -9.84 16.28 -12.18
C THR A 66 -10.41 14.91 -11.82
N GLY A 67 -11.23 14.35 -12.70
CA GLY A 67 -11.91 13.08 -12.56
C GLY A 67 -13.43 13.18 -12.49
N LEU A 68 -14.13 12.07 -12.67
CA LEU A 68 -15.58 12.00 -12.60
C LEU A 68 -16.10 12.55 -11.26
N GLU A 69 -17.04 13.48 -11.29
CA GLU A 69 -17.56 14.15 -10.09
C GLU A 69 -18.15 13.14 -9.09
N GLN A 70 -18.99 12.22 -9.56
CA GLN A 70 -19.59 11.19 -8.71
C GLN A 70 -18.53 10.30 -8.05
N LEU A 71 -17.43 9.98 -8.74
CA LEU A 71 -16.32 9.22 -8.16
C LEU A 71 -15.64 10.03 -7.06
N ARG A 72 -15.38 11.32 -7.29
CA ARG A 72 -14.75 12.20 -6.31
C ARG A 72 -15.63 12.37 -5.06
N ASP A 73 -16.95 12.49 -5.23
CA ASP A 73 -17.92 12.53 -4.13
C ASP A 73 -17.92 11.22 -3.33
N ASN A 74 -17.87 10.07 -4.01
CA ASN A 74 -17.76 8.78 -3.35
C ASN A 74 -16.43 8.65 -2.58
N ILE A 75 -15.32 9.17 -3.10
CA ILE A 75 -14.04 9.21 -2.38
C ILE A 75 -14.12 10.14 -1.15
N VAL A 76 -14.78 11.28 -1.25
CA VAL A 76 -15.02 12.18 -0.10
C VAL A 76 -15.72 11.44 1.04
N ASN A 77 -16.73 10.62 0.73
CA ASN A 77 -17.47 9.85 1.74
C ASN A 77 -16.56 8.89 2.50
N LEU A 78 -15.49 8.34 1.89
CA LEU A 78 -14.54 7.46 2.58
C LEU A 78 -13.77 8.19 3.70
N TYR A 79 -13.57 9.50 3.56
CA TYR A 79 -12.88 10.31 4.56
C TYR A 79 -13.84 10.93 5.58
N SER A 80 -15.08 11.22 5.18
CA SER A 80 -16.08 11.88 6.03
C SER A 80 -16.58 10.97 7.17
N ASP A 81 -16.63 9.66 6.94
CA ASP A 81 -17.04 8.68 7.95
C ASP A 81 -16.01 8.56 9.12
N GLU A 82 -14.81 9.11 8.97
CA GLU A 82 -13.70 8.91 9.90
C GLU A 82 -13.38 10.13 10.76
N SER A 83 -13.89 11.32 10.44
CA SER A 83 -13.56 12.55 11.14
C SER A 83 -14.66 13.61 11.08
N SER A 84 -14.61 14.57 12.01
CA SER A 84 -15.41 15.79 11.97
C SER A 84 -14.93 16.81 10.91
N ILE A 85 -13.80 16.53 10.26
CA ILE A 85 -13.20 17.40 9.24
C ILE A 85 -13.65 16.92 7.87
N THR A 86 -14.48 17.70 7.20
CA THR A 86 -14.97 17.40 5.85
C THR A 86 -13.96 17.86 4.80
N ILE A 87 -13.73 17.01 3.81
CA ILE A 87 -13.06 17.35 2.56
C ILE A 87 -14.13 17.46 1.45
N SER A 88 -13.96 18.37 0.51
CA SER A 88 -14.88 18.51 -0.63
C SER A 88 -14.30 17.85 -1.89
N SER A 89 -15.15 17.54 -2.87
CA SER A 89 -14.73 16.82 -4.08
C SER A 89 -13.75 17.59 -4.97
N ASP A 90 -13.69 18.92 -4.87
CA ASP A 90 -12.66 19.76 -5.52
C ASP A 90 -11.25 19.56 -4.89
N LYS A 91 -11.17 18.88 -3.75
CA LYS A 91 -9.92 18.49 -3.07
C LYS A 91 -9.42 17.10 -3.46
N ILE A 92 -10.04 16.45 -4.43
CA ILE A 92 -9.70 15.12 -4.95
C ILE A 92 -9.25 15.24 -6.40
N LEU A 93 -8.12 14.60 -6.72
CA LEU A 93 -7.59 14.46 -8.07
C LEU A 93 -7.43 12.97 -8.40
N THR A 94 -8.17 12.45 -9.39
CA THR A 94 -8.04 11.06 -9.81
C THR A 94 -6.77 10.80 -10.62
N THR A 95 -6.24 9.60 -10.52
CA THR A 95 -5.02 9.16 -11.20
C THR A 95 -5.11 7.69 -11.63
N PRO A 96 -4.32 7.24 -12.61
CA PRO A 96 -4.16 5.82 -12.93
C PRO A 96 -3.41 5.03 -11.84
N GLY A 97 -4.08 4.82 -10.70
CA GLY A 97 -3.54 4.10 -9.55
C GLY A 97 -2.64 4.94 -8.64
N ALA A 98 -2.33 4.40 -7.45
CA ALA A 98 -1.51 5.07 -6.44
C ALA A 98 -0.06 5.27 -6.88
N SER A 99 0.53 4.38 -7.69
CA SER A 99 1.92 4.54 -8.13
C SER A 99 2.13 5.83 -8.94
N LEU A 100 1.17 6.20 -9.81
CA LEU A 100 1.23 7.47 -10.51
C LEU A 100 0.86 8.64 -9.58
N ALA A 101 -0.07 8.45 -8.65
CA ALA A 101 -0.38 9.46 -7.63
C ALA A 101 0.87 9.82 -6.81
N ASN A 102 1.59 8.83 -6.30
CA ASN A 102 2.83 9.00 -5.55
C ASN A 102 3.90 9.71 -6.39
N PHE A 103 4.05 9.28 -7.67
CA PHE A 103 4.99 9.92 -8.59
C PHE A 103 4.66 11.41 -8.77
N ILE A 104 3.39 11.74 -9.02
CA ILE A 104 2.94 13.13 -9.21
C ILE A 104 3.20 13.97 -7.95
N VAL A 105 2.84 13.47 -6.75
CA VAL A 105 3.05 14.19 -5.49
C VAL A 105 4.52 14.49 -5.27
N LEU A 106 5.38 13.48 -5.38
CA LEU A 106 6.82 13.64 -5.15
C LEU A 106 7.45 14.53 -6.22
N PHE A 107 7.10 14.33 -7.50
CA PHE A 107 7.62 15.15 -8.60
C PHE A 107 7.19 16.61 -8.51
N ALA A 108 5.97 16.88 -8.04
CA ALA A 108 5.44 18.24 -7.92
C ALA A 108 5.98 19.01 -6.70
N LEU A 109 6.37 18.30 -5.62
CA LEU A 109 6.61 18.92 -4.32
C LEU A 109 8.04 18.81 -3.81
N VAL A 110 8.88 18.00 -4.45
CA VAL A 110 10.25 17.68 -3.99
C VAL A 110 11.24 17.92 -5.14
N GLY A 111 12.40 18.49 -4.82
CA GLY A 111 13.45 18.75 -5.79
C GLY A 111 14.84 18.88 -5.18
N PRO A 112 15.83 19.30 -5.99
CA PRO A 112 17.21 19.46 -5.50
C PRO A 112 17.31 20.47 -4.34
N GLY A 113 18.05 20.10 -3.31
CA GLY A 113 18.24 20.91 -2.11
C GLY A 113 17.16 20.73 -1.03
N ASP A 114 16.08 19.99 -1.32
CA ASP A 114 15.11 19.59 -0.31
C ASP A 114 15.61 18.37 0.47
N HIS A 115 15.21 18.25 1.75
CA HIS A 115 15.37 17.06 2.56
C HIS A 115 14.03 16.40 2.80
N VAL A 116 13.98 15.06 2.71
CA VAL A 116 12.77 14.24 2.89
C VAL A 116 13.03 13.15 3.92
N ILE A 117 12.17 13.06 4.93
CA ILE A 117 12.20 11.99 5.93
C ILE A 117 11.19 10.93 5.51
N VAL A 118 11.63 9.67 5.35
CA VAL A 118 10.78 8.58 4.84
C VAL A 118 10.71 7.44 5.84
N GLN A 119 9.50 7.04 6.22
CA GLN A 119 9.25 5.82 6.99
C GLN A 119 9.90 4.60 6.32
N TYR A 120 10.58 3.75 7.09
CA TYR A 120 11.29 2.58 6.57
C TYR A 120 11.16 1.36 7.52
N PRO A 121 10.95 0.10 7.01
CA PRO A 121 10.84 -0.24 5.59
C PRO A 121 9.59 0.32 4.94
N THR A 122 9.61 0.47 3.62
CA THR A 122 8.45 0.95 2.86
C THR A 122 8.51 0.55 1.38
N TYR A 123 7.50 0.96 0.62
CA TYR A 123 7.48 0.80 -0.84
C TYR A 123 8.60 1.62 -1.49
N GLN A 124 9.45 1.01 -2.30
CA GLN A 124 10.68 1.60 -2.83
C GLN A 124 10.48 2.98 -3.46
N GLN A 125 9.39 3.20 -4.17
CA GLN A 125 9.08 4.48 -4.80
C GLN A 125 9.16 5.65 -3.84
N LEU A 126 8.76 5.46 -2.58
CA LEU A 126 8.63 6.53 -1.60
C LEU A 126 9.98 7.11 -1.15
N TYR A 127 11.08 6.34 -1.25
CA TYR A 127 12.42 6.84 -0.92
C TYR A 127 13.34 6.99 -2.15
N SER A 128 13.21 6.12 -3.16
CA SER A 128 14.09 6.19 -4.32
C SER A 128 13.74 7.32 -5.28
N LEU A 129 12.44 7.64 -5.43
CA LEU A 129 12.03 8.75 -6.30
C LEU A 129 12.49 10.12 -5.79
N PRO A 130 12.32 10.51 -4.51
CA PRO A 130 12.90 11.75 -3.99
C PRO A 130 14.41 11.83 -4.21
N THR A 131 15.14 10.73 -3.93
CA THR A 131 16.59 10.65 -4.18
C THR A 131 16.91 10.92 -5.65
N SER A 132 16.18 10.33 -6.59
CA SER A 132 16.40 10.52 -8.02
C SER A 132 16.03 11.93 -8.52
N LEU A 133 15.15 12.64 -7.80
CA LEU A 133 14.82 14.04 -8.03
C LEU A 133 15.88 15.02 -7.44
N GLY A 134 16.89 14.49 -6.76
CA GLY A 134 18.01 15.28 -6.20
C GLY A 134 17.77 15.75 -4.76
N ALA A 135 16.76 15.24 -4.07
CA ALA A 135 16.57 15.49 -2.66
C ALA A 135 17.49 14.60 -1.80
N GLU A 136 17.84 15.10 -0.62
CA GLU A 136 18.42 14.28 0.45
C GLU A 136 17.32 13.47 1.13
N VAL A 137 17.56 12.18 1.39
CA VAL A 137 16.58 11.29 2.02
C VAL A 137 17.13 10.69 3.31
N SER A 138 16.44 10.93 4.41
CA SER A 138 16.67 10.24 5.69
C SER A 138 15.64 9.15 5.90
N LEU A 139 16.11 7.92 6.14
CA LEU A 139 15.24 6.79 6.42
C LEU A 139 14.90 6.74 7.92
N TRP A 140 13.64 6.97 8.26
CA TRP A 140 13.11 6.86 9.61
C TRP A 140 12.70 5.43 9.91
N LYS A 141 13.56 4.71 10.64
CA LYS A 141 13.49 3.25 10.76
C LYS A 141 12.52 2.79 11.82
N ALA A 142 11.47 2.09 11.40
CA ALA A 142 10.62 1.30 12.28
C ALA A 142 11.39 0.10 12.86
N LYS A 143 11.11 -0.28 14.11
CA LYS A 143 11.84 -1.32 14.83
C LYS A 143 10.95 -2.56 15.01
N GLU A 144 11.43 -3.74 14.56
CA GLU A 144 10.73 -5.00 14.71
C GLU A 144 10.42 -5.32 16.19
N ASN A 145 11.40 -5.13 17.07
CA ASN A 145 11.26 -5.38 18.51
C ASN A 145 10.31 -4.41 19.22
N ASP A 146 9.82 -3.39 18.54
CA ASP A 146 8.75 -2.47 18.98
C ASP A 146 7.54 -2.53 18.01
N ASN A 147 7.20 -3.71 17.52
CA ASN A 147 6.05 -3.95 16.63
C ASN A 147 6.04 -3.07 15.37
N TRP A 148 7.18 -2.78 14.80
CA TRP A 148 7.37 -1.86 13.67
C TRP A 148 6.92 -0.41 13.96
N ASN A 149 6.92 -0.02 15.22
CA ASN A 149 6.63 1.34 15.60
C ASN A 149 7.77 2.29 15.21
N LEU A 150 7.38 3.53 14.94
CA LEU A 150 8.28 4.66 14.67
C LEU A 150 8.60 5.42 15.95
N ASP A 151 9.86 5.70 16.19
CA ASP A 151 10.32 6.47 17.35
C ASP A 151 10.17 7.98 17.08
N ILE A 152 9.30 8.66 17.83
CA ILE A 152 9.00 10.09 17.64
C ILE A 152 10.22 10.97 17.96
N GLU A 153 11.04 10.60 18.96
CA GLU A 153 12.26 11.35 19.26
C GLU A 153 13.29 11.24 18.14
N GLU A 154 13.32 10.09 17.42
CA GLU A 154 14.16 9.94 16.23
C GLU A 154 13.67 10.87 15.11
N LEU A 155 12.36 11.03 14.92
CA LEU A 155 11.81 11.98 13.94
C LEU A 155 12.33 13.40 14.18
N GLU A 156 12.26 13.88 15.42
CA GLU A 156 12.74 15.22 15.78
C GLU A 156 14.24 15.40 15.49
N ARG A 157 15.05 14.38 15.76
CA ARG A 157 16.50 14.38 15.45
C ARG A 157 16.81 14.36 13.95
N LEU A 158 15.91 13.81 13.14
CA LEU A 158 16.07 13.76 11.67
C LEU A 158 15.71 15.07 10.99
N ILE A 159 14.98 15.98 11.65
CA ILE A 159 14.56 17.24 11.04
C ILE A 159 15.79 18.14 10.82
N GLN A 160 15.92 18.62 9.59
CA GLN A 160 16.95 19.57 9.14
C GLN A 160 16.29 20.91 8.74
N PRO A 161 17.04 22.02 8.65
CA PRO A 161 16.49 23.31 8.23
C PRO A 161 15.79 23.30 6.87
N ASN A 162 16.24 22.41 5.96
CA ASN A 162 15.68 22.22 4.62
C ASN A 162 14.72 21.01 4.52
N THR A 163 14.25 20.46 5.65
CA THR A 163 13.27 19.37 5.62
C THR A 163 11.97 19.85 5.03
N LYS A 164 11.60 19.29 3.90
CA LYS A 164 10.45 19.64 3.10
C LYS A 164 9.23 18.79 3.36
N MET A 165 9.46 17.48 3.59
CA MET A 165 8.38 16.49 3.63
C MET A 165 8.72 15.32 4.56
N ILE A 166 7.70 14.84 5.28
CA ILE A 166 7.69 13.54 5.94
C ILE A 166 6.79 12.62 5.13
N VAL A 167 7.31 11.45 4.72
CA VAL A 167 6.60 10.46 3.90
C VAL A 167 6.27 9.25 4.74
N LEU A 168 4.99 8.90 4.76
CA LEU A 168 4.41 7.78 5.51
C LEU A 168 3.75 6.78 4.55
N ASN A 169 3.70 5.52 4.94
CA ASN A 169 2.88 4.48 4.32
C ASN A 169 2.06 3.80 5.41
N ASN A 170 0.77 4.10 5.51
CA ASN A 170 -0.08 3.64 6.61
C ASN A 170 -1.45 3.16 6.13
N PRO A 171 -1.73 1.83 6.19
CA PRO A 171 -0.89 0.72 6.67
C PRO A 171 0.36 0.46 5.82
N GLN A 172 1.40 -0.09 6.47
CA GLN A 172 2.75 -0.20 5.92
C GLN A 172 2.95 -1.46 5.06
N ASN A 173 3.55 -1.29 3.89
CA ASN A 173 4.18 -2.37 3.11
C ASN A 173 5.69 -2.36 3.38
N PRO A 174 6.33 -3.47 3.79
CA PRO A 174 5.86 -4.86 3.70
C PRO A 174 5.28 -5.45 5.00
N THR A 175 5.23 -4.71 6.10
CA THR A 175 5.03 -5.27 7.45
C THR A 175 3.56 -5.52 7.82
N GLY A 176 2.60 -4.80 7.19
CA GLY A 176 1.20 -4.79 7.61
C GLY A 176 0.98 -4.10 8.97
N ALA A 177 1.99 -3.40 9.47
CA ALA A 177 1.88 -2.56 10.67
C ALA A 177 1.09 -1.28 10.39
N ILE A 178 0.61 -0.66 11.46
CA ILE A 178 -0.09 0.63 11.42
C ILE A 178 0.69 1.68 12.22
N ILE A 179 0.52 2.93 11.87
CA ILE A 179 0.88 4.06 12.74
C ILE A 179 -0.37 4.36 13.56
N PRO A 180 -0.38 4.11 14.89
CA PRO A 180 -1.54 4.37 15.74
C PRO A 180 -1.97 5.84 15.70
N ARG A 181 -3.27 6.11 15.98
CA ARG A 181 -3.83 7.47 16.03
C ARG A 181 -2.98 8.43 16.86
N SER A 182 -2.63 8.03 18.08
CA SER A 182 -1.87 8.86 19.01
C SER A 182 -0.47 9.22 18.48
N ARG A 183 0.15 8.33 17.73
CA ARG A 183 1.46 8.56 17.12
C ARG A 183 1.36 9.39 15.84
N LEU A 184 0.34 9.13 15.01
CA LEU A 184 0.08 9.91 13.80
C LEU A 184 -0.22 11.38 14.16
N GLU A 185 -0.98 11.62 15.24
CA GLU A 185 -1.24 12.97 15.76
C GLU A 185 0.05 13.70 16.13
N LYS A 186 0.97 13.04 16.84
CA LYS A 186 2.27 13.64 17.19
C LYS A 186 3.11 13.97 15.95
N ILE A 187 3.12 13.08 14.96
CA ILE A 187 3.81 13.33 13.67
C ILE A 187 3.25 14.58 13.00
N ILE A 188 1.92 14.71 12.93
CA ILE A 188 1.25 15.88 12.35
C ILE A 188 1.57 17.15 13.16
N GLN A 189 1.58 17.10 14.49
CA GLN A 189 1.93 18.25 15.35
C GLN A 189 3.36 18.71 15.12
N ILE A 190 4.32 17.78 15.04
CA ILE A 190 5.73 18.09 14.74
C ILE A 190 5.85 18.68 13.33
N ALA A 191 5.24 18.07 12.33
CA ALA A 191 5.25 18.58 10.97
C ALA A 191 4.69 20.01 10.89
N LYS A 192 3.59 20.28 11.62
CA LYS A 192 2.94 21.60 11.69
C LYS A 192 3.85 22.65 12.33
N SER A 193 4.54 22.33 13.44
CA SER A 193 5.44 23.27 14.14
C SER A 193 6.64 23.68 13.30
N HIS A 194 7.07 22.83 12.36
CA HIS A 194 8.17 23.09 11.42
C HIS A 194 7.72 23.47 10.01
N SER A 195 6.39 23.60 9.76
CA SER A 195 5.82 23.88 8.42
C SER A 195 6.20 22.80 7.37
N ILE A 196 6.48 21.58 7.79
CA ILE A 196 6.86 20.44 6.95
C ILE A 196 5.60 19.81 6.37
N LYS A 197 5.63 19.44 5.08
CA LYS A 197 4.52 18.69 4.45
C LYS A 197 4.47 17.25 4.96
N VAL A 198 3.27 16.71 5.13
CA VAL A 198 3.07 15.28 5.38
C VAL A 198 2.47 14.65 4.14
N PHE A 199 3.17 13.66 3.58
CA PHE A 199 2.66 12.81 2.51
C PHE A 199 2.41 11.42 3.07
N SER A 200 1.16 10.93 2.97
CA SER A 200 0.75 9.61 3.44
C SER A 200 0.21 8.76 2.28
N ASP A 201 0.92 7.68 1.96
CA ASP A 201 0.40 6.64 1.07
C ASP A 201 -0.51 5.72 1.89
N GLU A 202 -1.82 5.78 1.62
CA GLU A 202 -2.87 5.07 2.37
C GLU A 202 -3.52 3.96 1.53
N VAL A 203 -2.81 3.38 0.58
CA VAL A 203 -3.35 2.42 -0.38
C VAL A 203 -3.98 1.17 0.27
N TYR A 204 -3.58 0.81 1.49
CA TYR A 204 -4.17 -0.32 2.24
C TYR A 204 -5.37 0.07 3.11
N ARG A 205 -5.69 1.35 3.26
CA ARG A 205 -6.94 1.74 3.92
C ARG A 205 -8.15 1.39 3.04
N PRO A 206 -9.25 0.91 3.63
CA PRO A 206 -9.52 0.61 5.05
C PRO A 206 -9.33 -0.88 5.43
N SER A 207 -8.34 -1.56 4.90
CA SER A 207 -8.13 -3.01 5.12
C SER A 207 -7.54 -3.32 6.53
N PHE A 208 -8.24 -2.92 7.58
CA PHE A 208 -7.88 -3.20 8.97
C PHE A 208 -8.57 -4.48 9.44
N HIS A 209 -7.83 -5.57 9.59
CA HIS A 209 -8.39 -6.89 9.94
C HIS A 209 -8.17 -7.29 11.40
N SER A 210 -7.26 -6.63 12.12
CA SER A 210 -6.86 -6.99 13.48
C SER A 210 -6.94 -5.84 14.48
N ILE A 211 -7.59 -4.74 14.14
CA ILE A 211 -7.94 -3.63 15.03
C ILE A 211 -9.39 -3.22 14.76
N ALA A 212 -10.15 -2.96 15.80
CA ALA A 212 -11.53 -2.52 15.70
C ALA A 212 -11.61 -0.99 15.48
N PRO A 213 -12.64 -0.49 14.77
CA PRO A 213 -12.81 0.95 14.57
C PRO A 213 -12.96 1.75 15.88
N GLU A 214 -13.46 1.11 16.92
CA GLU A 214 -13.68 1.69 18.27
C GLU A 214 -12.40 1.74 19.11
N ASP A 215 -11.33 1.07 18.65
CA ASP A 215 -10.04 1.09 19.35
C ASP A 215 -9.45 2.51 19.29
N PRO A 216 -9.00 3.08 20.44
CA PRO A 216 -8.44 4.43 20.48
C PRO A 216 -7.19 4.58 19.60
N ASP A 217 -6.49 3.49 19.31
CA ASP A 217 -5.33 3.46 18.41
C ASP A 217 -5.68 3.20 16.95
N TYR A 218 -6.98 3.03 16.62
CA TYR A 218 -7.40 2.89 15.21
C TYR A 218 -6.96 4.12 14.42
N PRO A 219 -6.09 3.96 13.39
CA PRO A 219 -5.52 5.10 12.69
C PRO A 219 -6.55 5.73 11.74
N PRO A 220 -6.88 7.00 11.88
CA PRO A 220 -7.62 7.73 10.86
C PRO A 220 -6.72 8.03 9.65
N SER A 221 -7.29 8.53 8.56
CA SER A 221 -6.48 9.14 7.51
C SER A 221 -5.66 10.33 8.05
N ALA A 222 -4.49 10.57 7.49
CA ALA A 222 -3.68 11.75 7.83
C ALA A 222 -4.42 13.07 7.56
N LEU A 223 -5.38 13.08 6.63
CA LEU A 223 -6.25 14.24 6.37
C LEU A 223 -7.14 14.61 7.57
N SER A 224 -7.51 13.63 8.39
CA SER A 224 -8.44 13.82 9.51
C SER A 224 -7.95 14.74 10.61
N PHE A 225 -6.67 15.11 10.61
CA PHE A 225 -6.09 16.06 11.55
C PHE A 225 -6.16 17.52 11.09
N GLY A 226 -6.70 17.81 9.89
CA GLY A 226 -6.92 19.16 9.37
C GLY A 226 -5.65 19.98 9.14
N TYR A 227 -4.49 19.35 9.05
CA TYR A 227 -3.26 20.06 8.70
C TYR A 227 -3.23 20.33 7.19
N GLU A 228 -3.29 21.59 6.78
CA GLU A 228 -3.41 21.98 5.37
C GLU A 228 -2.27 21.44 4.49
N ASN A 229 -1.04 21.35 5.02
CA ASN A 229 0.10 20.81 4.30
C ASN A 229 0.15 19.27 4.28
N THR A 230 -0.99 18.59 4.45
CA THR A 230 -1.11 17.14 4.30
C THR A 230 -1.60 16.79 2.91
N VAL A 231 -0.95 15.81 2.29
CA VAL A 231 -1.38 15.17 1.05
C VAL A 231 -1.45 13.67 1.25
N VAL A 232 -2.51 13.06 0.74
CA VAL A 232 -2.75 11.61 0.83
C VAL A 232 -2.92 11.04 -0.56
N THR A 233 -2.38 9.84 -0.77
CA THR A 233 -2.66 9.04 -1.97
C THR A 233 -3.30 7.72 -1.59
N SER A 234 -4.18 7.23 -2.46
CA SER A 234 -4.77 5.90 -2.32
C SER A 234 -5.20 5.35 -3.68
N SER A 235 -5.75 4.13 -3.71
CA SER A 235 -6.27 3.53 -4.94
C SER A 235 -7.22 2.37 -4.66
N LEU A 236 -7.92 1.92 -5.71
CA LEU A 236 -8.74 0.71 -5.65
C LEU A 236 -7.92 -0.58 -5.77
N SER A 237 -6.60 -0.48 -5.96
CA SER A 237 -5.75 -1.64 -6.28
C SER A 237 -5.61 -2.65 -5.15
N LYS A 238 -5.63 -2.24 -3.89
CA LYS A 238 -5.30 -3.10 -2.74
C LYS A 238 -6.52 -3.44 -1.89
N ALA A 239 -6.97 -2.51 -1.08
CA ALA A 239 -8.09 -2.71 -0.15
C ALA A 239 -9.42 -3.01 -0.86
N TYR A 240 -9.61 -2.51 -2.07
CA TYR A 240 -10.86 -2.64 -2.82
C TYR A 240 -10.81 -3.72 -3.92
N ALA A 241 -9.72 -4.51 -4.02
CA ALA A 241 -9.62 -5.68 -4.91
C ALA A 241 -9.80 -5.40 -6.43
N LEU A 242 -9.52 -4.18 -6.89
CA LEU A 242 -9.70 -3.71 -8.26
C LEU A 242 -8.39 -3.19 -8.87
N ALA A 243 -7.30 -3.96 -8.72
CA ALA A 243 -5.98 -3.55 -9.22
C ALA A 243 -5.95 -3.31 -10.73
N GLY A 244 -6.76 -4.04 -11.50
CA GLY A 244 -6.77 -4.01 -12.97
C GLY A 244 -7.37 -2.76 -13.59
N ILE A 245 -8.30 -2.06 -12.91
CA ILE A 245 -8.93 -0.85 -13.47
C ILE A 245 -8.06 0.41 -13.37
N ARG A 246 -6.92 0.33 -12.70
CA ARG A 246 -5.94 1.41 -12.63
C ARG A 246 -6.51 2.74 -12.14
N ILE A 247 -7.31 2.79 -11.09
CA ILE A 247 -7.82 4.01 -10.48
C ILE A 247 -7.23 4.21 -9.08
N GLY A 248 -6.75 5.42 -8.85
CA GLY A 248 -6.28 5.97 -7.59
C GLY A 248 -6.57 7.47 -7.51
N TRP A 249 -6.12 8.11 -6.45
CA TRP A 249 -6.35 9.53 -6.24
C TRP A 249 -5.30 10.18 -5.37
N ILE A 250 -5.22 11.51 -5.48
CA ILE A 250 -4.53 12.42 -4.58
C ILE A 250 -5.60 13.22 -3.86
N ALA A 251 -5.48 13.37 -2.54
CA ALA A 251 -6.38 14.17 -1.73
C ALA A 251 -5.58 15.12 -0.83
N SER A 252 -6.00 16.40 -0.72
CA SER A 252 -5.37 17.38 0.15
C SER A 252 -6.34 18.51 0.48
N HIS A 253 -6.28 19.05 1.69
CA HIS A 253 -7.00 20.29 2.04
C HIS A 253 -6.40 21.51 1.29
N SER A 254 -5.12 21.45 0.93
CA SER A 254 -4.41 22.55 0.27
C SER A 254 -4.70 22.63 -1.21
N LYS A 255 -5.38 23.72 -1.62
CA LYS A 255 -5.56 23.99 -3.05
C LYS A 255 -4.22 24.16 -3.77
N SER A 256 -3.23 24.80 -3.16
CA SER A 256 -1.92 25.03 -3.77
C SER A 256 -1.16 23.73 -4.04
N ILE A 257 -1.25 22.73 -3.15
CA ILE A 257 -0.67 21.39 -3.37
C ILE A 257 -1.37 20.72 -4.56
N LEU A 258 -2.71 20.77 -4.60
CA LEU A 258 -3.47 20.16 -5.70
C LEU A 258 -3.19 20.82 -7.04
N ASP A 259 -3.10 22.15 -7.09
CA ASP A 259 -2.78 22.87 -8.32
C ASP A 259 -1.40 22.46 -8.88
N LEU A 260 -0.39 22.28 -8.00
CA LEU A 260 0.92 21.75 -8.40
C LEU A 260 0.82 20.31 -8.92
N CYS A 261 0.03 19.46 -8.24
CA CYS A 261 -0.18 18.07 -8.67
C CYS A 261 -0.95 18.00 -10.00
N ILE A 262 -1.96 18.82 -10.22
CA ILE A 262 -2.70 18.94 -11.49
C ILE A 262 -1.75 19.35 -12.62
N ASN A 263 -0.92 20.37 -12.38
CA ASN A 263 0.07 20.81 -13.35
C ASN A 263 1.07 19.68 -13.68
N ALA A 264 1.66 19.03 -12.67
CA ALA A 264 2.60 17.93 -12.89
C ALA A 264 1.95 16.75 -13.63
N ARG A 265 0.70 16.39 -13.27
CA ARG A 265 -0.05 15.34 -13.96
C ARG A 265 -0.23 15.63 -15.44
N SER A 266 -0.47 16.88 -15.82
CA SER A 266 -0.71 17.27 -17.22
C SER A 266 0.49 16.99 -18.13
N TYR A 267 1.71 16.87 -17.59
CA TYR A 267 2.89 16.44 -18.35
C TYR A 267 2.99 14.91 -18.54
N ALA A 268 2.27 14.13 -17.75
CA ALA A 268 2.30 12.67 -17.80
C ALA A 268 1.00 12.10 -18.38
N LEU A 269 -0.13 12.71 -18.04
CA LEU A 269 -1.47 12.22 -18.39
C LEU A 269 -2.49 13.35 -18.31
N ILE A 270 -3.39 13.43 -19.27
CA ILE A 270 -4.46 14.45 -19.27
C ILE A 270 -5.56 14.09 -18.26
N THR A 271 -6.14 12.88 -18.39
CA THR A 271 -7.22 12.35 -17.51
C THR A 271 -7.06 10.87 -17.28
N ALA A 272 -7.66 10.34 -16.22
CA ALA A 272 -7.87 8.89 -16.09
C ALA A 272 -8.92 8.39 -17.11
N SER A 273 -9.01 7.09 -17.29
CA SER A 273 -9.99 6.46 -18.19
C SER A 273 -11.42 6.62 -17.63
N GLN A 274 -12.32 7.19 -18.42
CA GLN A 274 -13.72 7.35 -18.03
C GLN A 274 -14.41 6.02 -17.71
N VAL A 275 -14.10 4.96 -18.47
CA VAL A 275 -14.68 3.62 -18.25
C VAL A 275 -14.26 3.11 -16.87
N ASP A 276 -12.99 3.23 -16.54
CA ASP A 276 -12.46 2.77 -15.26
C ASP A 276 -12.98 3.63 -14.11
N GLU A 277 -13.17 4.94 -14.31
CA GLU A 277 -13.78 5.84 -13.32
C GLU A 277 -15.25 5.49 -13.04
N GLN A 278 -16.02 5.04 -14.04
CA GLN A 278 -17.39 4.56 -13.83
C GLN A 278 -17.42 3.28 -12.98
N ILE A 279 -16.55 2.32 -13.29
CA ILE A 279 -16.41 1.09 -12.49
C ILE A 279 -15.99 1.44 -11.05
N ALA A 280 -15.04 2.34 -10.90
CA ALA A 280 -14.57 2.83 -9.62
C ALA A 280 -15.68 3.53 -8.82
N SER A 281 -16.51 4.34 -9.50
CA SER A 281 -17.65 5.03 -8.89
C SER A 281 -18.68 4.04 -8.35
N LEU A 282 -18.99 2.97 -9.09
CA LEU A 282 -19.84 1.89 -8.60
C LEU A 282 -19.25 1.22 -7.37
N ALA A 283 -17.99 0.82 -7.43
CA ALA A 283 -17.31 0.11 -6.35
C ALA A 283 -17.24 0.93 -5.04
N LEU A 284 -17.06 2.24 -5.16
CA LEU A 284 -17.00 3.17 -4.02
C LEU A 284 -18.36 3.80 -3.67
N SER A 285 -19.43 3.43 -4.36
CA SER A 285 -20.77 3.91 -3.99
C SER A 285 -21.15 3.47 -2.57
N PRO A 286 -21.94 4.25 -1.83
CA PRO A 286 -22.41 3.87 -0.48
C PRO A 286 -23.12 2.51 -0.44
N SER A 287 -23.77 2.11 -1.54
CA SER A 287 -24.46 0.82 -1.65
C SER A 287 -23.53 -0.39 -1.84
N CYS A 288 -22.28 -0.19 -2.28
CA CYS A 288 -21.35 -1.28 -2.62
C CYS A 288 -20.13 -1.33 -1.68
N VAL A 289 -19.55 -0.20 -1.36
CA VAL A 289 -18.21 -0.11 -0.73
C VAL A 289 -18.12 -0.85 0.61
N ARG A 290 -19.16 -0.78 1.45
CA ARG A 290 -19.18 -1.45 2.76
C ARG A 290 -19.08 -2.97 2.61
N ASN A 291 -19.86 -3.55 1.71
CA ASN A 291 -19.87 -4.98 1.47
C ASN A 291 -18.57 -5.46 0.82
N LEU A 292 -18.01 -4.67 -0.10
CA LEU A 292 -16.72 -4.94 -0.74
C LEU A 292 -15.58 -4.98 0.30
N VAL A 293 -15.48 -3.96 1.14
CA VAL A 293 -14.46 -3.88 2.19
C VAL A 293 -14.65 -5.01 3.22
N LYS A 294 -15.88 -5.26 3.65
CA LYS A 294 -16.22 -6.36 4.59
C LYS A 294 -15.77 -7.72 4.03
N ARG A 295 -16.09 -8.03 2.76
CA ARG A 295 -15.63 -9.25 2.08
C ARG A 295 -14.11 -9.40 2.16
N ASN A 296 -13.38 -8.35 1.77
CA ASN A 296 -11.93 -8.38 1.70
C ASN A 296 -11.28 -8.50 3.09
N THR A 297 -11.83 -7.80 4.08
CA THR A 297 -11.34 -7.84 5.47
C THR A 297 -11.57 -9.22 6.11
N ILE A 298 -12.75 -9.83 5.88
CA ILE A 298 -13.03 -11.19 6.38
C ILE A 298 -12.08 -12.21 5.75
N LEU A 299 -11.88 -12.13 4.43
CA LEU A 299 -10.96 -13.01 3.73
C LEU A 299 -9.53 -12.87 4.27
N ALA A 300 -9.03 -11.65 4.39
CA ALA A 300 -7.69 -11.39 4.94
C ALA A 300 -7.54 -11.91 6.37
N LYS A 301 -8.55 -11.69 7.24
CA LYS A 301 -8.56 -12.19 8.62
C LYS A 301 -8.52 -13.71 8.70
N ASN A 302 -9.32 -14.41 7.88
CA ASN A 302 -9.35 -15.87 7.83
C ASN A 302 -8.00 -16.41 7.33
N ASN A 303 -7.45 -15.85 6.28
CA ASN A 303 -6.17 -16.24 5.72
C ASN A 303 -5.01 -15.96 6.67
N LEU A 304 -5.04 -14.84 7.40
CA LEU A 304 -4.08 -14.52 8.45
C LEU A 304 -3.98 -15.64 9.51
N HIS A 305 -5.12 -16.22 9.93
CA HIS A 305 -5.13 -17.33 10.88
C HIS A 305 -4.46 -18.60 10.29
N ILE A 306 -4.56 -18.80 8.98
CA ILE A 306 -3.90 -19.93 8.32
C ILE A 306 -2.38 -19.72 8.29
N VAL A 307 -1.93 -18.51 7.94
CA VAL A 307 -0.50 -18.16 7.98
C VAL A 307 0.04 -18.22 9.42
N GLN A 308 -0.71 -17.71 10.41
CA GLN A 308 -0.28 -17.79 11.82
C GLN A 308 0.00 -19.22 12.26
N ARG A 309 -0.86 -20.18 11.90
CA ARG A 309 -0.62 -21.60 12.23
C ARG A 309 0.66 -22.14 11.59
N PHE A 310 1.01 -21.71 10.40
CA PHE A 310 2.29 -22.05 9.77
C PHE A 310 3.47 -21.46 10.57
N ILE A 311 3.39 -20.19 10.97
CA ILE A 311 4.43 -19.55 11.81
C ILE A 311 4.59 -20.27 13.14
N ASP A 312 3.49 -20.65 13.80
CA ASP A 312 3.51 -21.37 15.08
C ASP A 312 4.15 -22.76 14.93
N GLU A 313 3.87 -23.48 13.83
CA GLU A 313 4.46 -24.79 13.50
C GLU A 313 5.99 -24.72 13.33
N PHE A 314 6.49 -23.64 12.72
CA PHE A 314 7.91 -23.43 12.45
C PHE A 314 8.54 -22.30 13.29
N SER A 315 8.06 -22.11 14.51
CA SER A 315 8.48 -20.99 15.38
C SER A 315 9.97 -20.97 15.75
N SER A 316 10.69 -22.10 15.63
CA SER A 316 12.14 -22.14 15.75
C SER A 316 12.89 -21.57 14.55
N SER A 317 12.25 -21.48 13.40
CA SER A 317 12.88 -21.13 12.12
C SER A 317 12.29 -19.86 11.51
N CYS A 318 11.04 -19.48 11.83
CA CYS A 318 10.42 -18.27 11.31
C CYS A 318 9.64 -17.53 12.39
N GLN A 319 9.69 -16.20 12.30
CA GLN A 319 9.03 -15.28 13.21
C GLN A 319 8.49 -14.08 12.45
N TRP A 320 7.48 -13.42 12.98
CA TRP A 320 6.99 -12.14 12.48
C TRP A 320 6.37 -11.29 13.59
N VAL A 321 6.32 -10.01 13.36
CA VAL A 321 5.33 -9.15 14.02
C VAL A 321 4.03 -9.35 13.25
N LYS A 322 3.01 -9.87 13.94
CA LYS A 322 1.71 -10.18 13.30
C LYS A 322 1.10 -8.91 12.69
N PRO A 323 0.79 -8.93 11.39
CA PRO A 323 0.23 -7.75 10.72
C PRO A 323 -1.15 -7.37 11.27
N VAL A 324 -1.42 -6.07 11.33
CA VAL A 324 -2.68 -5.51 11.80
C VAL A 324 -3.61 -5.16 10.65
N ALA A 325 -3.02 -4.82 9.50
CA ALA A 325 -3.75 -4.35 8.33
C ALA A 325 -3.10 -4.78 7.02
N GLY A 326 -3.86 -4.67 5.93
CA GLY A 326 -3.42 -5.14 4.61
C GLY A 326 -3.33 -6.66 4.50
N PRO A 327 -3.25 -7.21 3.29
CA PRO A 327 -3.20 -8.65 3.08
C PRO A 327 -1.75 -9.17 2.93
N ILE A 328 -0.81 -8.67 3.72
CA ILE A 328 0.63 -8.97 3.63
C ILE A 328 1.24 -9.13 5.02
N GLY A 329 2.28 -9.97 5.09
CA GLY A 329 3.12 -10.12 6.28
C GLY A 329 4.60 -10.18 5.92
N PHE A 330 5.46 -9.74 6.84
CA PHE A 330 6.91 -9.70 6.69
C PHE A 330 7.53 -10.67 7.69
N ILE A 331 7.89 -11.84 7.20
CA ILE A 331 8.30 -13.00 7.99
C ILE A 331 9.83 -13.07 7.97
N ARG A 332 10.45 -13.21 9.13
CA ARG A 332 11.88 -13.42 9.28
C ARG A 332 12.17 -14.91 9.40
N PHE A 333 13.04 -15.43 8.55
CA PHE A 333 13.52 -16.81 8.55
C PHE A 333 14.95 -16.87 9.06
N THR A 334 15.18 -17.76 10.05
CA THR A 334 16.48 -17.95 10.71
C THR A 334 16.78 -19.42 10.90
N ARG A 335 18.07 -19.77 10.93
CA ARG A 335 18.55 -21.08 11.32
C ARG A 335 19.64 -20.92 12.39
N SER A 336 19.49 -21.58 13.53
CA SER A 336 20.37 -21.42 14.69
C SER A 336 20.56 -19.95 15.12
N GLY A 337 19.50 -19.13 15.01
CA GLY A 337 19.53 -17.70 15.35
C GLY A 337 20.14 -16.76 14.30
N HIS A 338 20.67 -17.30 13.21
CA HIS A 338 21.24 -16.49 12.10
C HIS A 338 20.27 -16.40 10.93
N PRO A 339 20.14 -15.22 10.28
CA PRO A 339 19.25 -15.08 9.12
C PRO A 339 19.74 -15.92 7.94
N ILE A 340 18.82 -16.58 7.25
CA ILE A 340 19.09 -17.30 6.00
C ILE A 340 19.20 -16.29 4.83
N ASP A 341 19.80 -16.71 3.71
CA ASP A 341 19.75 -15.92 2.48
C ASP A 341 18.33 -15.94 1.91
N ASP A 342 17.62 -14.82 2.05
CA ASP A 342 16.22 -14.67 1.64
C ASP A 342 16.01 -14.72 0.12
N VAL A 343 17.02 -14.30 -0.65
CA VAL A 343 16.97 -14.37 -2.12
C VAL A 343 17.07 -15.81 -2.57
N GLU A 344 18.02 -16.55 -2.02
CA GLU A 344 18.21 -17.97 -2.32
C GLU A 344 17.01 -18.81 -1.84
N PHE A 345 16.47 -18.50 -0.65
CA PHE A 345 15.24 -19.12 -0.14
C PHE A 345 14.09 -18.95 -1.13
N CYS A 346 13.78 -17.72 -1.54
CA CYS A 346 12.69 -17.46 -2.47
C CYS A 346 12.92 -18.10 -3.85
N THR A 347 14.17 -18.14 -4.31
CA THR A 347 14.53 -18.73 -5.61
C THR A 347 14.34 -20.25 -5.58
N ARG A 348 14.91 -20.95 -4.59
CA ARG A 348 14.78 -22.42 -4.48
C ARG A 348 13.34 -22.85 -4.20
N LEU A 349 12.62 -22.10 -3.38
CA LEU A 349 11.20 -22.37 -3.11
C LEU A 349 10.37 -22.30 -4.38
N LEU A 350 10.60 -21.30 -5.22
CA LEU A 350 9.93 -21.17 -6.52
C LEU A 350 10.30 -22.34 -7.44
N GLU A 351 11.59 -22.66 -7.58
CA GLU A 351 12.08 -23.72 -8.48
C GLU A 351 11.59 -25.11 -8.07
N LYS A 352 11.62 -25.44 -6.77
CA LYS A 352 11.31 -26.78 -6.28
C LYS A 352 9.83 -27.02 -6.00
N LYS A 353 9.13 -26.00 -5.53
CA LYS A 353 7.74 -26.13 -5.06
C LYS A 353 6.75 -25.20 -5.80
N GLY A 354 7.23 -24.33 -6.69
CA GLY A 354 6.41 -23.42 -7.48
C GLY A 354 5.75 -22.30 -6.67
N VAL A 355 6.26 -21.94 -5.48
CA VAL A 355 5.73 -20.88 -4.63
C VAL A 355 6.55 -19.61 -4.83
N LEU A 356 5.92 -18.54 -5.31
CA LEU A 356 6.55 -17.22 -5.48
C LEU A 356 6.30 -16.35 -4.24
N LEU A 357 7.39 -15.91 -3.59
CA LEU A 357 7.44 -14.95 -2.48
C LEU A 357 8.38 -13.78 -2.85
N VAL A 358 8.45 -12.76 -1.99
CA VAL A 358 9.28 -11.57 -2.24
C VAL A 358 10.39 -11.46 -1.18
N PRO A 359 11.68 -11.53 -1.56
CA PRO A 359 12.79 -11.44 -0.61
C PRO A 359 12.93 -10.04 -0.02
N GLY A 360 13.18 -9.97 1.29
CA GLY A 360 13.21 -8.73 2.05
C GLY A 360 14.44 -7.89 1.77
N ARG A 361 15.63 -8.48 1.86
CA ARG A 361 16.90 -7.78 1.66
C ARG A 361 16.99 -7.11 0.31
N LYS A 362 16.61 -7.84 -0.75
CA LYS A 362 16.66 -7.33 -2.12
C LYS A 362 15.59 -6.26 -2.38
N CYS A 363 14.35 -6.51 -1.98
CA CYS A 363 13.19 -5.72 -2.42
C CYS A 363 12.78 -4.59 -1.46
N PHE A 364 13.23 -4.63 -0.20
CA PHE A 364 12.89 -3.64 0.82
C PHE A 364 14.10 -3.15 1.62
N GLY A 365 15.24 -3.80 1.50
CA GLY A 365 16.41 -3.59 2.31
C GLY A 365 17.59 -2.93 1.58
N ASP A 366 17.42 -2.52 0.33
CA ASP A 366 18.48 -1.94 -0.50
C ASP A 366 19.74 -2.84 -0.54
N GLY A 367 19.52 -4.16 -0.57
CA GLY A 367 20.57 -5.17 -0.53
C GLY A 367 21.33 -5.31 0.80
N LYS A 368 21.02 -4.50 1.82
CA LYS A 368 21.79 -4.40 3.08
C LYS A 368 20.97 -4.70 4.33
N ASN A 369 19.70 -4.28 4.35
CA ASN A 369 18.83 -4.47 5.49
C ASN A 369 17.86 -5.64 5.24
N PHE A 370 17.23 -6.15 6.31
CA PHE A 370 16.21 -7.18 6.25
C PHE A 370 16.67 -8.52 5.68
N SER A 371 17.93 -8.92 5.97
CA SER A 371 18.40 -10.27 5.68
C SER A 371 17.54 -11.32 6.39
N GLY A 372 17.15 -12.36 5.67
CA GLY A 372 16.27 -13.42 6.15
C GLY A 372 14.78 -13.05 6.15
N TYR A 373 14.40 -11.80 5.82
CA TYR A 373 12.99 -11.44 5.73
C TYR A 373 12.39 -11.78 4.37
N VAL A 374 11.12 -12.15 4.40
CA VAL A 374 10.35 -12.48 3.20
C VAL A 374 8.96 -11.89 3.33
N ARG A 375 8.48 -11.17 2.30
CA ARG A 375 7.09 -10.75 2.24
C ARG A 375 6.22 -11.84 1.65
N LEU A 376 5.15 -12.19 2.37
CA LEU A 376 4.11 -13.12 1.97
C LEU A 376 2.77 -12.38 1.86
N GLY A 377 2.09 -12.49 0.72
CA GLY A 377 0.72 -12.02 0.53
C GLY A 377 -0.30 -13.10 0.86
N PHE A 378 -1.32 -12.75 1.64
CA PHE A 378 -2.39 -13.66 2.05
C PHE A 378 -3.81 -13.15 1.70
N GLY A 379 -3.90 -12.14 0.81
CA GLY A 379 -5.19 -11.59 0.38
C GLY A 379 -5.91 -12.39 -0.71
N GLY A 380 -5.27 -13.42 -1.26
CA GLY A 380 -5.76 -14.24 -2.35
C GLY A 380 -6.77 -15.32 -1.91
N ASP A 381 -7.06 -16.24 -2.82
CA ASP A 381 -7.93 -17.39 -2.56
C ASP A 381 -7.40 -18.26 -1.43
N THR A 382 -8.29 -18.70 -0.54
CA THR A 382 -7.93 -19.46 0.66
C THR A 382 -7.36 -20.85 0.34
N GLU A 383 -7.90 -21.54 -0.67
CA GLU A 383 -7.43 -22.88 -1.04
C GLU A 383 -6.07 -22.82 -1.73
N VAL A 384 -5.86 -21.79 -2.57
CA VAL A 384 -4.54 -21.51 -3.15
C VAL A 384 -3.51 -21.22 -2.05
N LEU A 385 -3.87 -20.41 -1.04
CA LEU A 385 -3.00 -20.13 0.11
C LEU A 385 -2.67 -21.41 0.90
N ARG A 386 -3.66 -22.27 1.16
CA ARG A 386 -3.44 -23.56 1.86
C ARG A 386 -2.46 -24.42 1.10
N ALA A 387 -2.70 -24.64 -0.19
CA ALA A 387 -1.85 -25.45 -1.02
C ALA A 387 -0.41 -24.89 -1.14
N ALA A 388 -0.27 -23.56 -1.20
CA ALA A 388 1.03 -22.90 -1.20
C ALA A 388 1.78 -23.09 0.14
N LEU A 389 1.07 -23.00 1.27
CA LEU A 389 1.67 -23.23 2.59
C LEU A 389 2.00 -24.72 2.81
N ASP A 390 1.24 -25.66 2.24
CA ASP A 390 1.60 -27.09 2.27
C ASP A 390 2.90 -27.35 1.49
N ALA A 391 3.03 -26.77 0.31
CA ALA A 391 4.27 -26.81 -0.48
C ALA A 391 5.46 -26.15 0.26
N LEU A 392 5.21 -25.04 0.95
CA LEU A 392 6.22 -24.40 1.80
C LEU A 392 6.60 -25.28 3.01
N ARG A 393 5.65 -25.99 3.65
CA ARG A 393 5.95 -26.98 4.73
C ARG A 393 6.87 -28.10 4.25
N GLU A 394 6.61 -28.65 3.08
CA GLU A 394 7.49 -29.66 2.47
C GLU A 394 8.90 -29.08 2.27
N PHE A 395 9.01 -27.89 1.70
CA PHE A 395 10.30 -27.22 1.51
C PHE A 395 11.04 -26.99 2.83
N MET A 396 10.35 -26.54 3.89
CA MET A 396 10.93 -26.33 5.22
C MET A 396 11.48 -27.64 5.82
N ARG A 397 10.88 -28.78 5.52
CA ARG A 397 11.33 -30.09 6.03
C ARG A 397 12.45 -30.73 5.21
N GLU A 398 12.46 -30.48 3.90
CA GLU A 398 13.36 -31.16 2.97
C GLU A 398 14.60 -30.37 2.61
N ASP A 399 14.47 -29.05 2.44
CA ASP A 399 15.46 -28.21 1.78
C ASP A 399 16.01 -27.07 2.66
N TYR A 400 15.28 -26.66 3.68
CA TYR A 400 15.57 -25.46 4.48
C TYR A 400 16.95 -25.52 5.16
N GLU A 401 17.34 -26.69 5.70
CA GLU A 401 18.63 -26.86 6.38
C GLU A 401 19.84 -26.67 5.44
N SER A 402 19.63 -26.83 4.13
CA SER A 402 20.69 -26.69 3.12
C SER A 402 20.87 -25.25 2.60
N LEU A 403 20.02 -24.29 3.04
CA LEU A 403 20.12 -22.91 2.61
C LEU A 403 21.37 -22.22 3.15
N PRO A 404 22.01 -21.33 2.36
CA PRO A 404 23.08 -20.51 2.88
C PRO A 404 22.56 -19.48 3.90
N PHE A 405 23.45 -19.05 4.79
CA PHE A 405 23.19 -17.87 5.61
C PHE A 405 23.31 -16.59 4.79
N ALA A 406 22.59 -15.54 5.20
CA ALA A 406 22.79 -14.23 4.62
C ALA A 406 24.20 -13.71 4.94
N ASN A 407 24.87 -13.16 3.90
CA ASN A 407 26.17 -12.50 4.01
C ASN A 407 26.05 -11.11 4.61
#